data_ebf70671d322d0eab8f9bc6145ab9418
#
_entry.id   ebf70671d322d0eab8f9bc6145ab9418
#
_cell.length_a   1.000
_cell.length_b   1.000
_cell.length_c   1.000
_cell.angle_alpha   90.00
_cell.angle_beta   90.00
_cell.angle_gamma   90.00
#
_symmetry.space_group_name_H-M   'P 1'
#
loop_
_entity.id
_entity.type
_entity.pdbx_description
1 polymer ?
#
loop_
_entity_poly.entity_id
_entity_poly.type
_entity_poly.pdbx_seq_one_letter_code
_entity_poly.pdbx_strand_id
1 'polypeptide(L)'
;NKLKSSINYAIDNTINKKIIVEEFLEGPDLSLVSFVEDGKLCSICLLDEINIEREDGAVTGKGFKIHSPDKNNWKLQAHDIAIKIISTFNIERSAFMVSFRSDSKNNLRLMEVHLDLGGDLLIEEVYPKAFPFDFLELAVKMATGNIKCPNDFKIKPVAIFYDEGDDLLTNRGYTIFTADSNQSLEEKILEARA
;
A
#
# COMPACT_ATOMS: atom_id res chain seq x y z
N ASN A 1 7.27 -31.97 6.49
CA ASN A 1 7.78 -31.06 5.44
C ASN A 1 6.71 -29.99 5.19
N LYS A 2 6.85 -28.85 5.88
CA LYS A 2 5.87 -27.74 5.88
C LYS A 2 5.43 -27.33 4.46
N LEU A 3 6.36 -27.21 3.51
CA LEU A 3 6.03 -26.79 2.13
C LEU A 3 5.02 -27.75 1.47
N LYS A 4 5.23 -29.06 1.59
CA LYS A 4 4.31 -30.03 0.98
C LYS A 4 2.91 -29.97 1.60
N SER A 5 2.82 -29.81 2.93
CA SER A 5 1.52 -29.69 3.60
C SER A 5 0.82 -28.38 3.21
N SER A 6 1.55 -27.26 3.10
CA SER A 6 0.99 -25.98 2.67
C SER A 6 0.50 -26.01 1.21
N ILE A 7 1.25 -26.66 0.31
CA ILE A 7 0.83 -26.87 -1.08
C ILE A 7 -0.46 -27.68 -1.15
N ASN A 8 -0.53 -28.81 -0.43
CA ASN A 8 -1.72 -29.65 -0.42
C ASN A 8 -2.93 -28.88 0.14
N TYR A 9 -2.74 -28.19 1.27
CA TYR A 9 -3.79 -27.35 1.86
C TYR A 9 -4.29 -26.29 0.87
N ALA A 10 -3.40 -25.59 0.19
CA ALA A 10 -3.77 -24.58 -0.80
C ALA A 10 -4.54 -25.21 -1.98
N ILE A 11 -4.09 -26.35 -2.53
CA ILE A 11 -4.78 -27.06 -3.60
C ILE A 11 -6.19 -27.50 -3.16
N ASP A 12 -6.32 -28.02 -1.93
CA ASP A 12 -7.61 -28.51 -1.42
C ASP A 12 -8.63 -27.39 -1.22
N ASN A 13 -8.15 -26.18 -0.93
CA ASN A 13 -8.99 -25.00 -0.67
C ASN A 13 -9.16 -24.04 -1.87
N THR A 14 -8.61 -24.36 -3.05
CA THR A 14 -8.88 -23.58 -4.26
C THR A 14 -9.95 -24.23 -5.14
N ILE A 15 -10.78 -23.39 -5.78
CA ILE A 15 -11.87 -23.85 -6.67
C ILE A 15 -11.32 -24.58 -7.89
N ASN A 16 -10.30 -24.04 -8.54
CA ASN A 16 -9.74 -24.54 -9.79
C ASN A 16 -8.51 -25.43 -9.62
N LYS A 17 -8.17 -25.76 -8.37
CA LYS A 17 -6.97 -26.57 -8.01
C LYS A 17 -5.65 -26.02 -8.56
N LYS A 18 -5.60 -24.71 -8.84
CA LYS A 18 -4.38 -24.01 -9.24
C LYS A 18 -3.90 -23.14 -8.09
N ILE A 19 -2.60 -23.17 -7.85
CA ILE A 19 -1.94 -22.35 -6.82
C ILE A 19 -0.75 -21.64 -7.44
N ILE A 20 -0.33 -20.56 -6.82
CA ILE A 20 0.92 -19.85 -7.11
C ILE A 20 1.91 -20.22 -6.01
N VAL A 21 3.14 -20.54 -6.41
CA VAL A 21 4.26 -20.74 -5.49
C VAL A 21 5.37 -19.82 -5.92
N GLU A 22 5.72 -18.89 -5.05
CA GLU A 22 6.68 -17.82 -5.32
C GLU A 22 7.83 -17.83 -4.32
N GLU A 23 8.91 -17.15 -4.66
CA GLU A 23 10.01 -16.88 -3.74
C GLU A 23 9.49 -16.01 -2.59
N PHE A 24 9.87 -16.36 -1.35
CA PHE A 24 9.58 -15.50 -0.20
C PHE A 24 10.56 -14.33 -0.17
N LEU A 25 10.02 -13.11 -0.14
CA LEU A 25 10.80 -11.89 -0.02
C LEU A 25 10.80 -11.43 1.46
N GLU A 26 11.97 -11.18 2.01
CA GLU A 26 12.14 -10.95 3.46
C GLU A 26 11.91 -9.50 3.91
N GLY A 27 11.88 -8.56 2.97
CA GLY A 27 11.77 -7.14 3.28
C GLY A 27 10.33 -6.66 3.52
N PRO A 28 10.16 -5.37 3.84
CA PRO A 28 8.86 -4.78 4.11
C PRO A 28 7.99 -4.67 2.84
N ASP A 29 6.69 -4.61 3.08
CA ASP A 29 5.69 -4.32 2.07
C ASP A 29 5.47 -2.82 1.95
N LEU A 30 5.33 -2.36 0.71
CA LEU A 30 5.10 -0.95 0.38
C LEU A 30 4.08 -0.83 -0.74
N SER A 31 3.31 0.26 -0.73
CA SER A 31 2.39 0.58 -1.82
C SER A 31 2.59 1.99 -2.36
N LEU A 32 2.81 2.11 -3.67
CA LEU A 32 2.79 3.39 -4.36
C LEU A 32 1.35 3.79 -4.66
N VAL A 33 0.94 4.95 -4.12
CA VAL A 33 -0.35 5.58 -4.42
C VAL A 33 -0.15 6.65 -5.48
N SER A 34 -0.90 6.58 -6.56
CA SER A 34 -0.72 7.46 -7.70
C SER A 34 -1.99 7.56 -8.57
N PHE A 35 -1.92 8.44 -9.55
CA PHE A 35 -2.85 8.53 -10.66
C PHE A 35 -2.09 8.43 -11.97
N VAL A 36 -2.77 8.03 -13.02
CA VAL A 36 -2.28 8.10 -14.40
C VAL A 36 -3.17 9.04 -15.18
N GLU A 37 -2.57 10.01 -15.87
CA GLU A 37 -3.25 10.94 -16.76
C GLU A 37 -2.48 11.04 -18.07
N ASP A 38 -3.17 10.78 -19.17
CA ASP A 38 -2.59 10.77 -20.54
C ASP A 38 -1.30 9.94 -20.62
N GLY A 39 -1.33 8.74 -20.00
CA GLY A 39 -0.21 7.82 -19.97
C GLY A 39 0.95 8.26 -19.05
N LYS A 40 0.78 9.33 -18.28
CA LYS A 40 1.81 9.87 -17.37
C LYS A 40 1.50 9.57 -15.93
N LEU A 41 2.51 9.10 -15.21
CA LEU A 41 2.41 8.82 -13.78
C LEU A 41 2.40 10.11 -12.96
N CYS A 42 1.39 10.25 -12.14
CA CYS A 42 1.28 11.26 -11.09
C CYS A 42 1.45 10.56 -9.73
N SER A 43 2.68 10.44 -9.25
CA SER A 43 2.96 9.82 -7.95
C SER A 43 2.55 10.73 -6.81
N ILE A 44 1.79 10.22 -5.86
CA ILE A 44 1.32 10.95 -4.68
C ILE A 44 2.18 10.62 -3.47
N CYS A 45 2.20 9.36 -3.06
CA CYS A 45 3.00 8.92 -1.92
C CYS A 45 3.37 7.44 -2.02
N LEU A 46 4.31 7.04 -1.17
CA LEU A 46 4.58 5.65 -0.84
C LEU A 46 4.01 5.38 0.55
N LEU A 47 3.36 4.24 0.74
CA LEU A 47 2.88 3.75 2.02
C LEU A 47 3.78 2.62 2.50
N ASP A 48 4.06 2.56 3.79
CA ASP A 48 4.50 1.35 4.46
C ASP A 48 3.26 0.53 4.83
N GLU A 49 3.20 -0.73 4.41
CA GLU A 49 2.18 -1.67 4.87
C GLU A 49 2.68 -2.37 6.13
N ILE A 50 1.90 -2.28 7.20
CA ILE A 50 2.27 -2.84 8.49
C ILE A 50 1.62 -4.21 8.60
N ASN A 51 2.44 -5.25 8.46
CA ASN A 51 2.01 -6.63 8.52
C ASN A 51 2.55 -7.32 9.77
N ILE A 52 1.82 -8.29 10.28
CA ILE A 52 2.24 -9.19 11.35
C ILE A 52 2.13 -10.64 10.90
N GLU A 53 3.08 -11.46 11.32
CA GLU A 53 3.01 -12.91 11.18
C GLU A 53 2.25 -13.49 12.38
N ARG A 54 1.22 -14.26 12.10
CA ARG A 54 0.42 -14.97 13.09
C ARG A 54 1.12 -16.27 13.52
N GLU A 55 0.67 -16.84 14.63
CA GLU A 55 1.21 -18.12 15.14
C GLU A 55 1.09 -19.28 14.13
N ASP A 56 0.09 -19.25 13.27
CA ASP A 56 -0.11 -20.24 12.19
C ASP A 56 0.82 -20.00 10.97
N GLY A 57 1.61 -18.92 10.99
CA GLY A 57 2.51 -18.51 9.91
C GLY A 57 1.82 -17.70 8.81
N ALA A 58 0.53 -17.38 8.96
CA ALA A 58 -0.14 -16.48 8.03
C ALA A 58 0.25 -15.02 8.30
N VAL A 59 0.43 -14.26 7.24
CA VAL A 59 0.67 -12.81 7.34
C VAL A 59 -0.66 -12.08 7.26
N THR A 60 -0.88 -11.13 8.16
CA THR A 60 -2.09 -10.33 8.21
C THR A 60 -1.76 -8.84 8.25
N GLY A 61 -2.52 -8.03 7.49
CA GLY A 61 -2.40 -6.58 7.50
C GLY A 61 -2.83 -6.02 8.87
N LYS A 62 -1.98 -5.18 9.46
CA LYS A 62 -2.21 -4.53 10.75
C LYS A 62 -2.41 -3.02 10.62
N GLY A 63 -2.07 -2.44 9.48
CA GLY A 63 -2.24 -1.02 9.22
C GLY A 63 -1.37 -0.49 8.09
N PHE A 64 -1.39 0.82 7.97
CA PHE A 64 -0.59 1.56 7.00
C PHE A 64 0.03 2.79 7.65
N LYS A 65 1.15 3.20 7.11
CA LYS A 65 1.81 4.45 7.47
C LYS A 65 2.30 5.16 6.21
N ILE A 66 2.12 6.47 6.13
CA ILE A 66 2.74 7.26 5.07
C ILE A 66 4.27 7.09 5.19
N HIS A 67 4.91 6.64 4.13
CA HIS A 67 6.33 6.34 4.13
C HIS A 67 7.18 7.57 4.49
N SER A 68 8.06 7.37 5.46
CA SER A 68 9.05 8.35 5.91
C SER A 68 10.19 8.55 4.90
N PRO A 69 11.17 9.40 5.16
CA PRO A 69 12.26 9.68 4.23
C PRO A 69 12.86 8.43 3.62
N ASP A 70 12.97 8.44 2.31
CA ASP A 70 13.38 7.31 1.48
C ASP A 70 14.88 7.01 1.61
N LYS A 71 15.23 6.14 2.55
CA LYS A 71 16.62 5.74 2.81
C LYS A 71 17.18 4.77 1.76
N ASN A 72 16.31 4.09 1.01
CA ASN A 72 16.68 3.00 0.11
C ASN A 72 16.38 3.31 -1.36
N ASN A 73 16.09 4.55 -1.71
CA ASN A 73 15.61 4.98 -3.03
C ASN A 73 14.35 4.22 -3.50
N TRP A 74 13.52 3.77 -2.58
CA TRP A 74 12.31 3.01 -2.92
C TRP A 74 11.30 3.83 -3.70
N LYS A 75 11.20 5.14 -3.43
CA LYS A 75 10.33 6.04 -4.22
C LYS A 75 10.74 6.05 -5.69
N LEU A 76 12.03 6.15 -5.98
CA LEU A 76 12.54 6.12 -7.35
C LEU A 76 12.31 4.75 -8.00
N GLN A 77 12.61 3.66 -7.28
CA GLN A 77 12.39 2.31 -7.79
C GLN A 77 10.89 2.07 -8.09
N ALA A 78 9.99 2.43 -7.17
CA ALA A 78 8.56 2.31 -7.35
C ALA A 78 8.06 3.12 -8.55
N HIS A 79 8.53 4.35 -8.70
CA HIS A 79 8.23 5.23 -9.83
C HIS A 79 8.66 4.60 -11.17
N ASP A 80 9.89 4.10 -11.26
CA ASP A 80 10.43 3.49 -12.48
C ASP A 80 9.68 2.22 -12.87
N ILE A 81 9.30 1.39 -11.89
CA ILE A 81 8.49 0.20 -12.15
C ILE A 81 7.09 0.59 -12.62
N ALA A 82 6.46 1.57 -11.95
CA ALA A 82 5.13 2.06 -12.30
C ALA A 82 5.08 2.61 -13.74
N ILE A 83 6.07 3.40 -14.17
CA ILE A 83 6.16 3.90 -15.55
C ILE A 83 6.23 2.74 -16.56
N LYS A 84 7.02 1.69 -16.26
CA LYS A 84 7.11 0.52 -17.13
C LYS A 84 5.75 -0.21 -17.24
N ILE A 85 5.02 -0.33 -16.13
CA ILE A 85 3.69 -0.95 -16.12
C ILE A 85 2.73 -0.11 -16.99
N ILE A 86 2.67 1.19 -16.77
CA ILE A 86 1.82 2.11 -17.52
C ILE A 86 2.08 1.99 -19.03
N SER A 87 3.35 2.02 -19.44
CA SER A 87 3.72 1.93 -20.85
C SER A 87 3.44 0.55 -21.44
N THR A 88 3.64 -0.53 -20.68
CA THR A 88 3.44 -1.91 -21.16
C THR A 88 1.96 -2.22 -21.39
N PHE A 89 1.10 -1.71 -20.50
CA PHE A 89 -0.34 -1.98 -20.56
C PHE A 89 -1.16 -0.85 -21.22
N ASN A 90 -0.49 0.20 -21.72
CA ASN A 90 -1.10 1.38 -22.32
C ASN A 90 -2.18 1.99 -21.40
N ILE A 91 -1.86 2.18 -20.13
CA ILE A 91 -2.78 2.77 -19.17
C ILE A 91 -2.84 4.27 -19.43
N GLU A 92 -3.93 4.74 -19.99
CA GLU A 92 -4.12 6.15 -20.35
C GLU A 92 -4.58 6.98 -19.16
N ARG A 93 -5.53 6.45 -18.38
CA ARG A 93 -6.13 7.19 -17.28
C ARG A 93 -6.70 6.26 -16.23
N SER A 94 -6.23 6.36 -14.99
CA SER A 94 -6.71 5.56 -13.86
C SER A 94 -6.23 6.13 -12.53
N ALA A 95 -6.97 5.86 -11.45
CA ALA A 95 -6.35 5.68 -10.15
C ALA A 95 -5.40 4.49 -10.23
N PHE A 96 -4.25 4.54 -9.58
CA PHE A 96 -3.20 3.58 -9.82
C PHE A 96 -2.40 3.32 -8.55
N MET A 97 -2.59 2.14 -8.00
CA MET A 97 -1.86 1.69 -6.82
C MET A 97 -1.03 0.46 -7.17
N VAL A 98 0.22 0.43 -6.74
CA VAL A 98 1.15 -0.67 -7.00
C VAL A 98 1.76 -1.12 -5.71
N SER A 99 1.55 -2.40 -5.37
CA SER A 99 2.13 -3.01 -4.17
C SER A 99 3.46 -3.69 -4.49
N PHE A 100 4.38 -3.52 -3.57
CA PHE A 100 5.75 -4.03 -3.66
C PHE A 100 6.13 -4.73 -2.36
N ARG A 101 7.06 -5.66 -2.46
CA ARG A 101 7.86 -6.13 -1.33
C ARG A 101 9.33 -5.97 -1.63
N SER A 102 10.13 -5.55 -0.66
CA SER A 102 11.57 -5.46 -0.88
C SER A 102 12.26 -6.80 -0.69
N ASP A 103 13.31 -7.06 -1.47
CA ASP A 103 14.20 -8.20 -1.28
C ASP A 103 15.29 -7.89 -0.23
N SER A 104 16.10 -8.88 0.13
CA SER A 104 17.21 -8.74 1.08
C SER A 104 18.29 -7.74 0.65
N LYS A 105 18.27 -7.28 -0.60
CA LYS A 105 19.18 -6.28 -1.17
C LYS A 105 18.53 -4.90 -1.27
N ASN A 106 17.36 -4.69 -0.68
CA ASN A 106 16.56 -3.48 -0.76
C ASN A 106 16.06 -3.13 -2.17
N ASN A 107 15.94 -4.11 -3.08
CA ASN A 107 15.28 -3.88 -4.35
C ASN A 107 13.79 -4.15 -4.22
N LEU A 108 12.96 -3.26 -4.76
CA LEU A 108 11.53 -3.47 -4.83
C LEU A 108 11.18 -4.54 -5.87
N ARG A 109 10.32 -5.46 -5.47
CA ARG A 109 9.71 -6.46 -6.34
C ARG A 109 8.22 -6.17 -6.43
N LEU A 110 7.72 -6.17 -7.66
CA LEU A 110 6.30 -5.99 -7.93
C LEU A 110 5.53 -7.19 -7.35
N MET A 111 4.51 -6.91 -6.55
CA MET A 111 3.57 -7.90 -6.03
C MET A 111 2.27 -7.87 -6.82
N GLU A 112 1.59 -6.73 -6.85
CA GLU A 112 0.33 -6.58 -7.56
C GLU A 112 0.08 -5.14 -8.02
N VAL A 113 -0.88 -4.98 -8.93
CA VAL A 113 -1.29 -3.70 -9.49
C VAL A 113 -2.80 -3.55 -9.35
N HIS A 114 -3.23 -2.41 -8.83
CA HIS A 114 -4.62 -2.03 -8.67
C HIS A 114 -4.94 -0.78 -9.48
N LEU A 115 -6.07 -0.78 -10.18
CA LEU A 115 -6.59 0.40 -10.88
C LEU A 115 -7.63 1.11 -10.00
N ASP A 116 -7.25 1.34 -8.75
CA ASP A 116 -8.05 1.99 -7.72
C ASP A 116 -7.17 2.83 -6.76
N LEU A 117 -7.76 3.35 -5.69
CA LEU A 117 -7.08 4.17 -4.68
C LEU A 117 -6.73 3.40 -3.39
N GLY A 118 -6.92 2.09 -3.40
CA GLY A 118 -6.81 1.24 -2.22
C GLY A 118 -8.10 1.21 -1.40
N GLY A 119 -8.13 0.25 -0.48
CA GLY A 119 -9.20 0.06 0.50
C GLY A 119 -8.75 0.44 1.91
N ASP A 120 -9.25 -0.33 2.89
CA ASP A 120 -8.76 -0.31 4.28
C ASP A 120 -8.77 1.07 4.94
N LEU A 121 -9.84 1.85 4.70
CA LEU A 121 -10.02 3.21 5.23
C LEU A 121 -8.96 4.22 4.78
N LEU A 122 -8.20 3.92 3.74
CA LEU A 122 -7.20 4.85 3.23
C LEU A 122 -7.85 6.13 2.71
N ILE A 123 -8.90 5.99 1.88
CA ILE A 123 -9.61 7.14 1.27
C ILE A 123 -10.42 7.89 2.32
N GLU A 124 -11.08 7.17 3.22
CA GLU A 124 -12.02 7.74 4.19
C GLU A 124 -11.30 8.41 5.36
N GLU A 125 -10.17 7.85 5.81
CA GLU A 125 -9.55 8.23 7.06
C GLU A 125 -8.10 8.70 6.93
N VAL A 126 -7.26 8.00 6.17
CA VAL A 126 -5.83 8.30 6.12
C VAL A 126 -5.52 9.48 5.22
N TYR A 127 -5.99 9.44 3.98
CA TYR A 127 -5.68 10.49 2.99
C TYR A 127 -6.24 11.85 3.35
N PRO A 128 -7.47 12.02 3.89
CA PRO A 128 -7.97 13.33 4.32
C PRO A 128 -7.15 13.97 5.44
N LYS A 129 -6.44 13.17 6.25
CA LYS A 129 -5.56 13.66 7.31
C LYS A 129 -4.13 13.94 6.82
N ALA A 130 -3.69 13.23 5.79
CA ALA A 130 -2.33 13.32 5.26
C ALA A 130 -2.15 14.40 4.18
N PHE A 131 -3.18 14.63 3.36
CA PHE A 131 -3.11 15.48 2.18
C PHE A 131 -4.05 16.69 2.24
N PRO A 132 -3.69 17.81 1.58
CA PRO A 132 -4.53 19.01 1.54
C PRO A 132 -5.63 18.96 0.46
N PHE A 133 -5.89 17.80 -0.15
CA PHE A 133 -6.87 17.61 -1.22
C PHE A 133 -7.66 16.32 -1.02
N ASP A 134 -8.86 16.29 -1.60
CA ASP A 134 -9.75 15.13 -1.55
C ASP A 134 -9.41 14.15 -2.68
N PHE A 135 -9.05 12.90 -2.31
CA PHE A 135 -8.70 11.84 -3.26
C PHE A 135 -9.91 11.37 -4.07
N LEU A 136 -11.09 11.36 -3.49
CA LEU A 136 -12.30 10.97 -4.20
C LEU A 136 -12.68 12.02 -5.25
N GLU A 137 -12.56 13.31 -4.90
CA GLU A 137 -12.74 14.40 -5.86
C GLU A 137 -11.73 14.30 -7.01
N LEU A 138 -10.46 14.01 -6.71
CA LEU A 138 -9.44 13.80 -7.73
C LEU A 138 -9.77 12.62 -8.64
N ALA A 139 -10.24 11.50 -8.09
CA ALA A 139 -10.62 10.33 -8.88
C ALA A 139 -11.79 10.63 -9.83
N VAL A 140 -12.80 11.37 -9.36
CA VAL A 140 -13.93 11.80 -10.19
C VAL A 140 -13.47 12.76 -11.30
N LYS A 141 -12.64 13.76 -10.97
CA LYS A 141 -12.06 14.68 -11.96
C LYS A 141 -11.22 13.96 -13.00
N MET A 142 -10.45 12.97 -12.58
CA MET A 142 -9.67 12.13 -13.49
C MET A 142 -10.57 11.35 -14.45
N ALA A 143 -11.61 10.70 -13.94
CA ALA A 143 -12.55 9.93 -14.76
C ALA A 143 -13.25 10.82 -15.82
N THR A 144 -13.44 12.10 -15.52
CA THR A 144 -14.05 13.09 -16.43
C THR A 144 -13.03 13.82 -17.32
N GLY A 145 -11.74 13.57 -17.19
CA GLY A 145 -10.69 14.21 -17.98
C GLY A 145 -10.30 15.63 -17.53
N ASN A 146 -10.64 16.01 -16.33
CA ASN A 146 -10.44 17.38 -15.80
C ASN A 146 -9.43 17.45 -14.65
N ILE A 147 -8.54 16.48 -14.52
CA ILE A 147 -7.54 16.49 -13.47
C ILE A 147 -6.27 17.18 -13.93
N LYS A 148 -5.62 17.84 -12.97
CA LYS A 148 -4.19 18.13 -13.02
C LYS A 148 -3.54 17.45 -11.83
N CYS A 149 -2.41 16.78 -12.08
CA CYS A 149 -1.63 16.17 -11.00
C CYS A 149 -1.33 17.22 -9.93
N PRO A 150 -1.66 16.94 -8.65
CA PRO A 150 -1.28 17.84 -7.56
C PRO A 150 0.24 17.99 -7.49
N ASN A 151 0.71 19.21 -7.44
CA ASN A 151 2.13 19.53 -7.30
C ASN A 151 2.32 20.37 -6.03
N ASP A 152 3.53 20.35 -5.49
CA ASP A 152 3.98 21.23 -4.39
C ASP A 152 3.09 21.19 -3.13
N PHE A 153 2.65 19.99 -2.74
CA PHE A 153 1.91 19.80 -1.51
C PHE A 153 2.77 19.20 -0.39
N LYS A 154 2.44 19.55 0.84
CA LYS A 154 3.06 18.98 2.03
C LYS A 154 2.24 17.79 2.52
N ILE A 155 2.90 16.66 2.67
CA ILE A 155 2.31 15.45 3.26
C ILE A 155 2.48 15.53 4.78
N LYS A 156 1.38 15.34 5.53
CA LYS A 156 1.44 15.17 6.99
C LYS A 156 1.69 13.70 7.32
N PRO A 157 2.54 13.40 8.30
CA PRO A 157 2.73 12.04 8.78
C PRO A 157 1.46 11.50 9.43
N VAL A 158 0.95 10.39 8.90
CA VAL A 158 -0.25 9.70 9.37
C VAL A 158 -0.01 8.20 9.36
N ALA A 159 -0.53 7.51 10.36
CA ALA A 159 -0.61 6.05 10.39
C ALA A 159 -1.98 5.60 10.87
N ILE A 160 -2.44 4.46 10.38
CA ILE A 160 -3.64 3.76 10.84
C ILE A 160 -3.22 2.37 11.30
N PHE A 161 -3.74 1.93 12.44
CA PHE A 161 -3.60 0.57 12.95
C PHE A 161 -4.99 -0.01 13.20
N TYR A 162 -5.19 -1.25 12.78
CA TYR A 162 -6.43 -1.98 12.99
C TYR A 162 -6.35 -2.78 14.28
N ASP A 163 -7.43 -2.78 15.04
CA ASP A 163 -7.56 -3.60 16.24
C ASP A 163 -7.57 -5.09 15.88
N GLU A 164 -7.23 -5.94 16.84
CA GLU A 164 -7.36 -7.38 16.66
C GLU A 164 -8.84 -7.78 16.65
N GLY A 165 -9.26 -8.44 15.58
CA GLY A 165 -10.59 -9.00 15.43
C GLY A 165 -10.53 -10.21 14.50
N ASP A 166 -11.31 -11.24 14.81
CA ASP A 166 -11.29 -12.51 14.09
C ASP A 166 -11.92 -12.43 12.69
N ASP A 167 -12.53 -11.31 12.32
CA ASP A 167 -13.23 -11.17 11.05
C ASP A 167 -12.83 -9.88 10.33
N LEU A 168 -12.23 -10.04 9.14
CA LEU A 168 -11.84 -8.95 8.24
C LEU A 168 -13.03 -8.11 7.74
N LEU A 169 -14.25 -8.62 7.85
CA LEU A 169 -15.45 -8.03 7.26
C LEU A 169 -16.36 -7.33 8.27
N THR A 170 -16.16 -7.53 9.57
CA THR A 170 -17.05 -6.98 10.57
C THR A 170 -16.33 -6.10 11.59
N ASN A 171 -16.61 -4.80 11.56
CA ASN A 171 -16.35 -3.80 12.61
C ASN A 171 -14.98 -3.90 13.33
N ARG A 172 -13.89 -3.91 12.60
CA ARG A 172 -12.57 -3.68 13.20
C ARG A 172 -12.53 -2.26 13.72
N GLY A 173 -12.26 -2.10 15.00
CA GLY A 173 -11.80 -0.84 15.53
C GLY A 173 -10.47 -0.46 14.87
N TYR A 174 -10.17 0.81 14.87
CA TYR A 174 -8.89 1.30 14.38
C TYR A 174 -8.45 2.52 15.18
N THR A 175 -7.14 2.74 15.20
CA THR A 175 -6.54 3.94 15.79
C THR A 175 -5.75 4.68 14.74
N ILE A 176 -5.95 6.00 14.67
CA ILE A 176 -5.21 6.87 13.75
C ILE A 176 -4.27 7.76 14.55
N PHE A 177 -3.02 7.76 14.12
CA PHE A 177 -1.97 8.64 14.62
C PHE A 177 -1.66 9.71 13.58
N THR A 178 -1.61 10.97 14.04
CA THR A 178 -1.19 12.11 13.22
C THR A 178 -0.10 12.88 13.95
N ALA A 179 0.85 13.44 13.21
CA ALA A 179 1.94 14.22 13.77
C ALA A 179 2.43 15.31 12.81
N ASP A 180 3.21 16.26 13.33
CA ASP A 180 3.83 17.31 12.53
C ASP A 180 5.15 16.87 11.89
N SER A 181 5.74 15.76 12.38
CA SER A 181 6.95 15.15 11.86
C SER A 181 6.88 13.62 11.94
N ASN A 182 7.68 12.95 11.10
CA ASN A 182 7.80 11.50 11.13
C ASN A 182 8.36 10.98 12.47
N GLN A 183 9.31 11.70 13.06
CA GLN A 183 9.85 11.35 14.39
C GLN A 183 8.76 11.36 15.45
N SER A 184 7.97 12.42 15.51
CA SER A 184 6.85 12.53 16.47
C SER A 184 5.75 11.50 16.20
N LEU A 185 5.55 11.06 14.94
CA LEU A 185 4.63 9.97 14.63
C LEU A 185 5.14 8.65 15.21
N GLU A 186 6.41 8.31 15.01
CA GLU A 186 7.01 7.08 15.57
C GLU A 186 6.96 7.05 17.10
N GLU A 187 7.24 8.18 17.76
CA GLU A 187 7.15 8.31 19.21
C GLU A 187 5.73 8.00 19.71
N LYS A 188 4.70 8.59 19.09
CA LYS A 188 3.30 8.32 19.45
C LYS A 188 2.88 6.86 19.21
N ILE A 189 3.37 6.24 18.15
CA ILE A 189 3.09 4.83 17.86
C ILE A 189 3.74 3.93 18.92
N LEU A 190 4.97 4.23 19.33
CA LEU A 190 5.68 3.48 20.34
C LEU A 190 5.00 3.60 21.72
N GLU A 191 4.60 4.81 22.12
CA GLU A 191 3.89 5.05 23.38
C GLU A 191 2.55 4.30 23.45
N ALA A 192 1.81 4.24 22.36
CA ALA A 192 0.53 3.55 22.31
C ALA A 192 0.63 2.02 22.31
N ARG A 193 1.84 1.48 22.04
CA ARG A 193 2.13 0.03 22.03
C ARG A 193 2.81 -0.49 23.29
N ALA A 194 3.23 0.41 24.20
CA ALA A 194 3.86 0.07 25.46
C ALA A 194 2.81 -0.28 26.53
#